data_69a2afe86dc534e97da99635817d5d9a
#
_entry.id   69a2afe86dc534e97da99635817d5d9a
#
_cell.length_a   1.000
_cell.length_b   1.000
_cell.length_c   1.000
_cell.angle_alpha   90.00
_cell.angle_beta   90.00
_cell.angle_gamma   90.00
#
_symmetry.space_group_name_H-M   'P 1'
#
loop_
_entity.id
_entity.type
_entity.pdbx_description
1 polymer ?
#
loop_
_entity_poly.entity_id
_entity_poly.type
_entity_poly.pdbx_seq_one_letter_code
_entity_poly.pdbx_strand_id
1 'polypeptide(L)'
;AKTEHEFGVERINVSGKYFNAGVMVIDFSKWQQNNYHEKLIKKLGDIKNDIVEWDQDVINSMLDGKYLELNKVLNFKAASKVDKAYKSKILFIHYMGSHKPWLTSGIFQKDSNYYHENFRKIAKKNFHIEHKWRIRSITDFLVAIITLRIFRVKKTFVFIFEFVKSLINNKN
;
A
#
# COMPACT_ATOMS: atom_id res chain seq x y z
N ALA A 1 -22.23 -0.78 2.01
CA ALA A 1 -21.32 0.36 1.90
C ALA A 1 -20.64 0.29 0.53
N LYS A 2 -20.53 1.43 -0.16
CA LYS A 2 -19.82 1.54 -1.44
C LYS A 2 -18.34 1.19 -1.27
N THR A 3 -17.75 0.60 -2.29
CA THR A 3 -16.33 0.30 -2.35
C THR A 3 -15.51 1.56 -2.69
N GLU A 4 -14.20 1.56 -2.41
CA GLU A 4 -13.26 2.62 -2.83
C GLU A 4 -13.35 2.90 -4.35
N HIS A 5 -13.53 1.84 -5.14
CA HIS A 5 -13.75 1.91 -6.58
C HIS A 5 -15.01 2.71 -6.95
N GLU A 6 -16.17 2.38 -6.35
CA GLU A 6 -17.44 3.05 -6.62
C GLU A 6 -17.41 4.53 -6.21
N PHE A 7 -16.75 4.85 -5.08
CA PHE A 7 -16.51 6.25 -4.68
C PHE A 7 -15.64 7.02 -5.68
N GLY A 8 -14.58 6.39 -6.18
CA GLY A 8 -13.72 7.00 -7.18
C GLY A 8 -14.46 7.31 -8.48
N VAL A 9 -15.21 6.32 -9.00
CA VAL A 9 -16.01 6.46 -10.23
C VAL A 9 -16.97 7.65 -10.16
N GLU A 10 -17.72 7.78 -9.08
CA GLU A 10 -18.69 8.86 -8.90
C GLU A 10 -18.02 10.22 -8.74
N ARG A 11 -16.95 10.30 -7.92
CA ARG A 11 -16.28 11.55 -7.58
C ARG A 11 -15.64 12.23 -8.78
N ILE A 12 -14.95 11.46 -9.62
CA ILE A 12 -14.24 12.00 -10.78
C ILE A 12 -14.97 11.77 -12.11
N ASN A 13 -16.22 11.30 -12.05
CA ASN A 13 -17.14 11.11 -13.18
C ASN A 13 -16.51 10.35 -14.36
N VAL A 14 -16.03 9.14 -14.12
CA VAL A 14 -15.47 8.25 -15.16
C VAL A 14 -16.46 7.14 -15.56
N SER A 15 -16.19 6.45 -16.66
CA SER A 15 -17.08 5.48 -17.35
C SER A 15 -17.38 4.17 -16.59
N GLY A 16 -17.20 4.13 -15.27
CA GLY A 16 -17.49 2.95 -14.45
C GLY A 16 -16.29 2.05 -14.16
N LYS A 17 -15.10 2.39 -14.67
CA LYS A 17 -13.85 1.70 -14.35
C LYS A 17 -12.90 2.65 -13.61
N TYR A 18 -12.38 2.17 -12.49
CA TYR A 18 -11.43 2.89 -11.66
C TYR A 18 -10.43 1.89 -11.09
N PHE A 19 -9.14 2.04 -11.38
CA PHE A 19 -8.12 1.11 -10.95
C PHE A 19 -7.19 1.71 -9.87
N ASN A 20 -6.57 0.85 -9.10
CA ASN A 20 -5.54 1.25 -8.16
C ASN A 20 -4.20 1.43 -8.88
N ALA A 21 -3.65 2.65 -8.83
CA ALA A 21 -2.44 3.05 -9.55
C ALA A 21 -1.11 2.58 -8.90
N GLY A 22 -1.16 1.79 -7.83
CA GLY A 22 0.05 1.34 -7.12
C GLY A 22 0.94 0.36 -7.88
N VAL A 23 0.39 -0.32 -8.90
CA VAL A 23 1.17 -1.16 -9.83
C VAL A 23 0.66 -0.94 -11.25
N MET A 24 1.52 -0.40 -12.10
CA MET A 24 1.21 -0.10 -13.50
C MET A 24 2.33 -0.60 -14.42
N VAL A 25 1.95 -1.03 -15.62
CA VAL A 25 2.89 -1.29 -16.73
C VAL A 25 2.59 -0.27 -17.81
N ILE A 26 3.59 0.51 -18.17
CA ILE A 26 3.46 1.64 -19.11
C ILE A 26 4.33 1.37 -20.35
N ASP A 27 3.71 1.43 -21.52
CA ASP A 27 4.44 1.54 -22.80
C ASP A 27 4.96 2.98 -22.93
N PHE A 28 6.22 3.18 -22.59
CA PHE A 28 6.83 4.49 -22.53
C PHE A 28 6.87 5.20 -23.89
N SER A 29 7.05 4.45 -24.98
CA SER A 29 7.03 5.02 -26.32
C SER A 29 5.65 5.59 -26.68
N LYS A 30 4.59 4.83 -26.39
CA LYS A 30 3.21 5.32 -26.57
C LYS A 30 2.88 6.46 -25.63
N TRP A 31 3.41 6.42 -24.42
CA TRP A 31 3.25 7.50 -23.44
C TRP A 31 3.77 8.84 -24.00
N GLN A 32 4.96 8.85 -24.56
CA GLN A 32 5.57 10.02 -25.17
C GLN A 32 4.81 10.46 -26.44
N GLN A 33 4.55 9.53 -27.39
CA GLN A 33 3.85 9.83 -28.64
C GLN A 33 2.47 10.45 -28.43
N ASN A 34 1.77 10.05 -27.37
CA ASN A 34 0.44 10.56 -27.04
C ASN A 34 0.46 11.77 -26.10
N ASN A 35 1.63 12.31 -25.75
CA ASN A 35 1.77 13.45 -24.83
C ASN A 35 1.00 13.26 -23.52
N TYR A 36 1.05 12.05 -22.91
CA TYR A 36 0.28 11.76 -21.70
C TYR A 36 0.70 12.62 -20.51
N HIS A 37 1.96 13.08 -20.47
CA HIS A 37 2.40 14.01 -19.43
C HIS A 37 1.56 15.30 -19.42
N GLU A 38 1.45 15.97 -20.55
CA GLU A 38 0.69 17.21 -20.67
C GLU A 38 -0.81 17.00 -20.42
N LYS A 39 -1.34 15.87 -20.94
CA LYS A 39 -2.73 15.48 -20.68
C LYS A 39 -3.02 15.27 -19.19
N LEU A 40 -2.09 14.68 -18.45
CA LEU A 40 -2.22 14.52 -16.99
C LEU A 40 -2.19 15.86 -16.27
N ILE A 41 -1.27 16.76 -16.63
CA ILE A 41 -1.19 18.11 -16.01
C ILE A 41 -2.48 18.89 -16.28
N LYS A 42 -2.99 18.86 -17.50
CA LYS A 42 -4.27 19.48 -17.82
C LYS A 42 -5.41 18.87 -17.00
N LYS A 43 -5.49 17.53 -16.96
CA LYS A 43 -6.53 16.82 -16.22
C LYS A 43 -6.47 17.11 -14.72
N LEU A 44 -5.27 17.21 -14.15
CA LEU A 44 -5.06 17.64 -12.76
C LEU A 44 -5.70 19.02 -12.49
N GLY A 45 -5.54 19.97 -13.42
CA GLY A 45 -6.18 21.27 -13.33
C GLY A 45 -7.71 21.19 -13.40
N ASP A 46 -8.24 20.34 -14.29
CA ASP A 46 -9.69 20.19 -14.51
C ASP A 46 -10.42 19.62 -13.28
N ILE A 47 -9.81 18.64 -12.58
CA ILE A 47 -10.46 17.91 -11.46
C ILE A 47 -9.89 18.26 -10.08
N LYS A 48 -9.09 19.33 -9.96
CA LYS A 48 -8.35 19.68 -8.72
C LYS A 48 -9.18 19.72 -7.44
N ASN A 49 -10.48 20.05 -7.55
CA ASN A 49 -11.38 20.15 -6.40
C ASN A 49 -11.96 18.78 -5.98
N ASP A 50 -11.88 17.77 -6.85
CA ASP A 50 -12.47 16.45 -6.66
C ASP A 50 -11.41 15.39 -6.32
N ILE A 51 -10.12 15.77 -6.22
CA ILE A 51 -9.01 14.89 -5.96
C ILE A 51 -9.00 14.49 -4.48
N VAL A 52 -8.97 13.18 -4.24
CA VAL A 52 -8.78 12.55 -2.92
C VAL A 52 -7.61 11.58 -2.94
N GLU A 53 -7.51 10.75 -3.99
CA GLU A 53 -6.48 9.72 -4.16
C GLU A 53 -5.34 10.19 -5.10
N TRP A 54 -5.01 11.47 -5.04
CA TRP A 54 -3.86 12.10 -5.71
C TRP A 54 -3.69 11.69 -7.19
N ASP A 55 -2.55 11.10 -7.53
CA ASP A 55 -2.18 10.63 -8.86
C ASP A 55 -3.16 9.57 -9.39
N GLN A 56 -3.70 8.74 -8.55
CA GLN A 56 -4.67 7.70 -8.92
C GLN A 56 -5.95 8.31 -9.54
N ASP A 57 -6.49 9.38 -8.97
CA ASP A 57 -7.66 10.07 -9.50
C ASP A 57 -7.36 10.70 -10.86
N VAL A 58 -6.21 11.37 -10.98
CA VAL A 58 -5.82 12.04 -12.23
C VAL A 58 -5.64 11.04 -13.37
N ILE A 59 -4.96 9.92 -13.12
CA ILE A 59 -4.73 8.88 -14.13
C ILE A 59 -6.05 8.22 -14.54
N ASN A 60 -6.90 7.86 -13.58
CA ASN A 60 -8.21 7.26 -13.87
C ASN A 60 -9.11 8.22 -14.65
N SER A 61 -9.13 9.51 -14.29
CA SER A 61 -9.90 10.53 -14.99
C SER A 61 -9.39 10.76 -16.43
N MET A 62 -8.08 10.68 -16.65
CA MET A 62 -7.50 10.83 -17.99
C MET A 62 -7.76 9.61 -18.88
N LEU A 63 -7.59 8.41 -18.34
CA LEU A 63 -7.74 7.17 -19.10
C LEU A 63 -9.21 6.77 -19.31
N ASP A 64 -10.08 7.14 -18.39
CA ASP A 64 -11.53 6.86 -18.42
C ASP A 64 -11.86 5.43 -18.88
N GLY A 65 -11.29 4.45 -18.19
CA GLY A 65 -11.48 3.03 -18.48
C GLY A 65 -10.70 2.48 -19.68
N LYS A 66 -9.92 3.30 -20.38
CA LYS A 66 -9.08 2.89 -21.53
C LYS A 66 -7.74 2.32 -21.08
N TYR A 67 -7.76 1.20 -20.38
CA TYR A 67 -6.58 0.48 -19.91
C TYR A 67 -6.84 -1.03 -19.89
N LEU A 68 -5.78 -1.82 -19.81
CA LEU A 68 -5.86 -3.26 -19.62
C LEU A 68 -5.65 -3.60 -18.15
N GLU A 69 -6.56 -4.39 -17.59
CA GLU A 69 -6.41 -4.85 -16.21
C GLU A 69 -5.32 -5.90 -16.08
N LEU A 70 -4.38 -5.67 -15.17
CA LEU A 70 -3.40 -6.68 -14.79
C LEU A 70 -4.06 -7.80 -13.98
N ASN A 71 -3.51 -9.01 -14.11
CA ASN A 71 -3.93 -10.11 -13.26
C ASN A 71 -3.71 -9.75 -11.78
N LYS A 72 -4.71 -10.02 -10.94
CA LYS A 72 -4.69 -9.70 -9.49
C LYS A 72 -3.49 -10.25 -8.73
N VAL A 73 -2.80 -11.28 -9.25
CA VAL A 73 -1.55 -11.79 -8.63
C VAL A 73 -0.40 -10.78 -8.71
N LEU A 74 -0.47 -9.81 -9.63
CA LEU A 74 0.52 -8.72 -9.81
C LEU A 74 0.22 -7.46 -8.98
N ASN A 75 -0.95 -7.37 -8.37
CA ASN A 75 -1.32 -6.25 -7.49
C ASN A 75 -2.22 -6.75 -6.36
N PHE A 76 -1.72 -7.72 -5.59
CA PHE A 76 -2.49 -8.31 -4.51
C PHE A 76 -2.52 -7.39 -3.30
N LYS A 77 -3.72 -6.96 -2.89
CA LYS A 77 -3.92 -6.15 -1.68
C LYS A 77 -3.57 -6.95 -0.43
N ALA A 78 -2.60 -6.47 0.34
CA ALA A 78 -2.23 -7.08 1.63
C ALA A 78 -3.45 -7.24 2.55
N ALA A 79 -3.43 -8.28 3.39
CA ALA A 79 -4.50 -8.66 4.32
C ALA A 79 -5.82 -9.13 3.65
N SER A 80 -5.91 -9.22 2.34
CA SER A 80 -7.07 -9.82 1.67
C SER A 80 -7.15 -11.32 1.97
N LYS A 81 -8.38 -11.80 2.16
CA LYS A 81 -8.62 -13.22 2.40
C LYS A 81 -8.63 -13.97 1.07
N VAL A 82 -7.74 -14.94 0.94
CA VAL A 82 -7.68 -15.86 -0.20
C VAL A 82 -7.26 -17.24 0.31
N ASP A 83 -7.57 -18.28 -0.47
CA ASP A 83 -7.12 -19.63 -0.16
C ASP A 83 -5.59 -19.78 -0.32
N LYS A 84 -5.07 -20.90 0.17
CA LYS A 84 -3.63 -21.17 0.16
C LYS A 84 -3.08 -21.36 -1.26
N ALA A 85 -3.87 -21.97 -2.15
CA ALA A 85 -3.47 -22.24 -3.54
C ALA A 85 -3.38 -20.94 -4.35
N TYR A 86 -4.31 -20.01 -4.15
CA TYR A 86 -4.21 -18.69 -4.74
C TYR A 86 -3.02 -17.89 -4.17
N LYS A 87 -2.80 -17.96 -2.85
CA LYS A 87 -1.72 -17.25 -2.17
C LYS A 87 -0.33 -17.63 -2.70
N SER A 88 -0.12 -18.88 -3.10
CA SER A 88 1.15 -19.33 -3.69
C SER A 88 1.45 -18.75 -5.07
N LYS A 89 0.44 -18.21 -5.77
CA LYS A 89 0.57 -17.60 -7.10
C LYS A 89 0.82 -16.09 -7.06
N ILE A 90 0.69 -15.45 -5.89
CA ILE A 90 0.88 -14.01 -5.75
C ILE A 90 2.33 -13.64 -6.02
N LEU A 91 2.55 -12.72 -6.96
CA LEU A 91 3.87 -12.22 -7.34
C LEU A 91 4.20 -10.90 -6.62
N PHE A 92 3.24 -9.99 -6.51
CA PHE A 92 3.44 -8.72 -5.80
C PHE A 92 2.34 -8.50 -4.75
N ILE A 93 2.76 -8.15 -3.52
CA ILE A 93 1.87 -7.76 -2.43
C ILE A 93 1.90 -6.24 -2.30
N HIS A 94 0.75 -5.61 -2.51
CA HIS A 94 0.60 -4.18 -2.38
C HIS A 94 0.05 -3.81 -0.99
N TYR A 95 0.84 -3.08 -0.22
CA TYR A 95 0.46 -2.57 1.10
C TYR A 95 -0.20 -1.20 0.95
N MET A 96 -1.51 -1.19 0.70
CA MET A 96 -2.31 0.01 0.45
C MET A 96 -2.67 0.74 1.75
N GLY A 97 -2.92 2.05 1.62
CA GLY A 97 -3.42 2.89 2.71
C GLY A 97 -2.44 3.06 3.88
N SER A 98 -2.98 3.30 5.08
CA SER A 98 -2.23 3.69 6.28
C SER A 98 -1.55 2.55 7.04
N HIS A 99 -1.89 1.28 6.73
CA HIS A 99 -1.37 0.12 7.43
C HIS A 99 -0.12 -0.45 6.75
N LYS A 100 0.91 0.40 6.60
CA LYS A 100 2.16 -0.02 5.97
C LYS A 100 2.92 -1.02 6.85
N PRO A 101 3.63 -2.01 6.28
CA PRO A 101 4.27 -3.10 7.03
C PRO A 101 5.40 -2.65 7.96
N TRP A 102 5.91 -1.45 7.80
CA TRP A 102 6.92 -0.84 8.68
C TRP A 102 6.31 0.03 9.80
N LEU A 103 5.02 0.36 9.74
CA LEU A 103 4.30 1.05 10.81
C LEU A 103 3.72 0.04 11.80
N THR A 104 3.63 0.40 13.08
CA THR A 104 3.06 -0.48 14.10
C THR A 104 1.63 -0.91 13.82
N SER A 105 0.83 -0.07 13.19
CA SER A 105 -0.53 -0.43 12.73
C SER A 105 -0.57 -1.54 11.69
N GLY A 106 0.49 -1.73 10.91
CA GLY A 106 0.57 -2.72 9.83
C GLY A 106 1.48 -3.92 10.12
N ILE A 107 2.51 -3.75 10.98
CA ILE A 107 3.52 -4.78 11.25
C ILE A 107 2.93 -6.07 11.84
N PHE A 108 1.83 -5.98 12.60
CA PHE A 108 1.13 -7.11 13.18
C PHE A 108 0.16 -7.83 12.22
N GLN A 109 0.10 -7.40 10.95
CA GLN A 109 -0.62 -8.10 9.91
C GLN A 109 0.20 -9.27 9.40
N LYS A 110 -0.47 -10.39 9.09
CA LYS A 110 0.19 -11.64 8.68
C LYS A 110 1.10 -11.46 7.46
N ASP A 111 0.69 -10.63 6.51
CA ASP A 111 1.42 -10.42 5.26
C ASP A 111 2.63 -9.49 5.40
N SER A 112 2.76 -8.75 6.52
CA SER A 112 3.94 -7.91 6.80
C SER A 112 5.25 -8.72 6.87
N ASN A 113 5.16 -10.00 7.20
CA ASN A 113 6.33 -10.88 7.24
C ASN A 113 7.03 -11.00 5.88
N TYR A 114 6.30 -10.97 4.76
CA TYR A 114 6.90 -10.98 3.43
C TYR A 114 7.75 -9.74 3.18
N TYR A 115 7.26 -8.58 3.61
CA TYR A 115 8.02 -7.34 3.54
C TYR A 115 9.31 -7.44 4.36
N HIS A 116 9.22 -7.82 5.64
CA HIS A 116 10.37 -7.88 6.52
C HIS A 116 11.37 -8.98 6.14
N GLU A 117 10.94 -10.07 5.54
CA GLU A 117 11.84 -11.09 4.98
C GLU A 117 12.69 -10.51 3.83
N ASN A 118 12.08 -9.76 2.92
CA ASN A 118 12.80 -9.11 1.83
C ASN A 118 13.67 -7.95 2.34
N PHE A 119 13.14 -7.15 3.28
CA PHE A 119 13.92 -6.08 3.91
C PHE A 119 15.21 -6.61 4.54
N ARG A 120 15.15 -7.74 5.27
CA ARG A 120 16.35 -8.36 5.85
C ARG A 120 17.38 -8.78 4.80
N LYS A 121 16.92 -9.28 3.66
CA LYS A 121 17.82 -9.70 2.56
C LYS A 121 18.56 -8.51 1.95
N ILE A 122 17.87 -7.37 1.78
CA ILE A 122 18.38 -6.18 1.09
C ILE A 122 19.15 -5.28 2.06
N ALA A 123 18.52 -4.88 3.15
CA ALA A 123 19.06 -3.88 4.08
C ALA A 123 20.00 -4.45 5.13
N LYS A 124 20.11 -5.80 5.25
CA LYS A 124 20.91 -6.51 6.28
C LYS A 124 20.54 -6.11 7.72
N LYS A 125 19.32 -5.61 7.94
CA LYS A 125 18.75 -5.24 9.24
C LYS A 125 17.55 -6.16 9.54
N ASN A 126 17.22 -6.36 10.82
CA ASN A 126 16.15 -7.28 11.20
C ASN A 126 14.76 -6.75 10.87
N PHE A 127 14.48 -5.48 11.21
CA PHE A 127 13.18 -4.85 11.00
C PHE A 127 13.33 -3.42 10.49
N HIS A 128 12.37 -3.00 9.69
CA HIS A 128 12.10 -1.61 9.36
C HIS A 128 10.91 -1.18 10.23
N ILE A 129 11.15 -0.28 11.18
CA ILE A 129 10.13 0.20 12.12
C ILE A 129 10.15 1.72 12.08
N GLU A 130 9.00 2.30 11.74
CA GLU A 130 8.77 3.74 11.77
C GLU A 130 7.64 4.09 12.74
N HIS A 131 7.81 5.19 13.45
CA HIS A 131 6.85 5.73 14.39
C HIS A 131 6.27 7.04 13.86
N LYS A 132 5.19 6.95 13.08
CA LYS A 132 4.47 8.16 12.63
C LYS A 132 3.97 8.99 13.83
N TRP A 133 3.49 8.29 14.89
CA TRP A 133 3.06 8.86 16.16
C TRP A 133 3.50 7.92 17.28
N ARG A 134 4.45 8.34 18.14
CA ARG A 134 5.04 7.49 19.18
C ARG A 134 3.99 6.90 20.13
N ILE A 135 3.10 7.75 20.66
CA ILE A 135 2.04 7.29 21.60
C ILE A 135 1.18 6.23 20.95
N ARG A 136 0.74 6.46 19.70
CA ARG A 136 -0.06 5.47 18.96
C ARG A 136 0.72 4.18 18.69
N SER A 137 2.01 4.28 18.38
CA SER A 137 2.86 3.10 18.19
C SER A 137 2.97 2.25 19.46
N ILE A 138 3.13 2.90 20.61
CA ILE A 138 3.15 2.21 21.92
C ILE A 138 1.78 1.56 22.19
N THR A 139 0.69 2.28 21.96
CA THR A 139 -0.67 1.74 22.13
C THR A 139 -0.91 0.52 21.22
N ASP A 140 -0.57 0.61 19.92
CA ASP A 140 -0.69 -0.50 18.97
C ASP A 140 0.14 -1.72 19.41
N PHE A 141 1.33 -1.49 19.96
CA PHE A 141 2.21 -2.54 20.48
C PHE A 141 1.60 -3.22 21.72
N LEU A 142 1.12 -2.45 22.70
CA LEU A 142 0.46 -3.00 23.90
C LEU A 142 -0.80 -3.79 23.53
N VAL A 143 -1.63 -3.25 22.64
CA VAL A 143 -2.81 -3.98 22.14
C VAL A 143 -2.39 -5.27 21.42
N ALA A 144 -1.27 -5.27 20.68
CA ALA A 144 -0.79 -6.49 20.02
C ALA A 144 -0.30 -7.54 21.02
N ILE A 145 0.26 -7.15 22.17
CA ILE A 145 0.60 -8.07 23.27
C ILE A 145 -0.67 -8.67 23.87
N ILE A 146 -1.61 -7.81 24.31
CA ILE A 146 -2.86 -8.24 24.96
C ILE A 146 -3.68 -9.17 24.07
N THR A 147 -3.73 -8.87 22.77
CA THR A 147 -4.48 -9.66 21.76
C THR A 147 -3.67 -10.81 21.16
N LEU A 148 -2.47 -11.07 21.64
CA LEU A 148 -1.54 -12.09 21.15
C LEU A 148 -1.14 -11.93 19.64
N ARG A 149 -1.49 -10.79 19.01
CA ARG A 149 -1.11 -10.50 17.62
C ARG A 149 0.39 -10.33 17.43
N ILE A 150 1.12 -10.05 18.48
CA ILE A 150 2.57 -9.94 18.47
C ILE A 150 3.24 -11.22 17.94
N PHE A 151 2.67 -12.39 18.24
CA PHE A 151 3.17 -13.67 17.76
C PHE A 151 2.94 -13.95 16.26
N ARG A 152 2.22 -13.05 15.55
CA ARG A 152 2.14 -13.10 14.09
C ARG A 152 3.42 -12.61 13.42
N VAL A 153 4.22 -11.83 14.13
CA VAL A 153 5.50 -11.31 13.64
C VAL A 153 6.56 -12.40 13.75
N LYS A 154 7.13 -12.81 12.63
CA LYS A 154 8.28 -13.74 12.64
C LYS A 154 9.46 -13.10 13.37
N LYS A 155 10.19 -13.90 14.18
CA LYS A 155 11.26 -13.42 15.07
C LYS A 155 10.73 -12.43 16.14
N THR A 156 9.63 -12.78 16.79
CA THR A 156 8.92 -11.95 17.77
C THR A 156 9.84 -11.30 18.81
N PHE A 157 10.75 -12.05 19.45
CA PHE A 157 11.65 -11.51 20.47
C PHE A 157 12.64 -10.48 19.91
N VAL A 158 13.16 -10.72 18.70
CA VAL A 158 14.02 -9.75 18.01
C VAL A 158 13.22 -8.49 17.69
N PHE A 159 11.97 -8.64 17.24
CA PHE A 159 11.07 -7.52 16.99
C PHE A 159 10.83 -6.69 18.25
N ILE A 160 10.53 -7.31 19.39
CA ILE A 160 10.32 -6.60 20.66
C ILE A 160 11.55 -5.76 21.02
N PHE A 161 12.73 -6.35 20.94
CA PHE A 161 13.98 -5.64 21.21
C PHE A 161 14.20 -4.44 20.28
N GLU A 162 14.06 -4.67 18.96
CA GLU A 162 14.24 -3.61 17.96
C GLU A 162 13.16 -2.52 18.08
N PHE A 163 11.93 -2.87 18.45
CA PHE A 163 10.86 -1.92 18.68
C PHE A 163 11.19 -0.99 19.87
N VAL A 164 11.58 -1.55 21.01
CA VAL A 164 11.99 -0.74 22.18
C VAL A 164 13.20 0.15 21.85
N LYS A 165 14.20 -0.41 21.17
CA LYS A 165 15.38 0.34 20.71
C LYS A 165 15.00 1.49 19.77
N SER A 166 14.06 1.27 18.85
CA SER A 166 13.62 2.31 17.91
C SER A 166 12.85 3.44 18.59
N LEU A 167 12.13 3.18 19.68
CA LEU A 167 11.50 4.21 20.50
C LEU A 167 12.53 5.11 21.22
N ILE A 168 13.68 4.55 21.60
CA ILE A 168 14.72 5.30 22.32
C ILE A 168 15.56 6.12 21.34
N ASN A 169 15.95 5.53 20.21
CA ASN A 169 16.91 6.12 19.27
C ASN A 169 16.30 7.14 18.29
N ASN A 170 15.00 7.16 18.08
CA ASN A 170 14.34 8.21 17.32
C ASN A 170 14.17 9.48 18.15
N LYS A 171 15.28 10.16 18.39
CA LYS A 171 15.27 11.58 18.72
C LYS A 171 15.02 12.36 17.43
N ASN A 172 13.78 12.73 17.18
CA ASN A 172 13.39 13.85 16.34
C ASN A 172 12.64 14.82 17.21
#